data_5975f024e8284bcc6abfd550b948685e
#
_entry.id   5975f024e8284bcc6abfd550b948685e
#
_cell.length_a   1.000
_cell.length_b   1.000
_cell.length_c   1.000
_cell.angle_alpha   90.00
_cell.angle_beta   90.00
_cell.angle_gamma   90.00
#
_symmetry.space_group_name_H-M   'P 1'
#
loop_
_entity.id
_entity.type
_entity.pdbx_description
1 polymer ?
#
loop_
_entity_poly.entity_id
_entity_poly.type
_entity_poly.pdbx_seq_one_letter_code
_entity_poly.pdbx_strand_id
1 'polypeptide(L)'
;MLILEFVTPVDYVFGYLYTGPILISASRLGRKATFYTTLAAVGLTILNLWLPGDEIAKASTIASRIIAAIALIVTGILGDRNHQYEIAIASQQAKLQSQEQLARVREDFASTLTHDLKTPLLGAIETLKAWEQGKFGTVTPTHYKILEKMIRSHQSTLQLVETLLDVYRNDTEGLQLQLAPVDLVTIAQAAIASLTDLAASRQVYISLGYGDSDFRRAMWVQGDALQLARVFTNLLTNGINHSRRGGKVEVVFESQAEYCLVKVLDNGLGITAAQLPHLFERFYQGHSDRQAKGSGLGLYLTRQIISAHGGTIWAENRLPQGALFCFRLPALSVYT
;
A
#
# COMPACT_ATOMS: atom_id res chain seq x y z
N MET A 1 51.41 -23.04 20.03
CA MET A 1 51.57 -21.60 20.29
C MET A 1 52.15 -21.32 21.65
N LEU A 2 51.58 -21.78 22.74
CA LEU A 2 52.07 -21.62 24.11
C LEU A 2 53.53 -22.07 24.25
N ILE A 3 53.89 -23.25 23.70
CA ILE A 3 55.29 -23.79 23.78
C ILE A 3 56.27 -22.86 23.09
N LEU A 4 55.94 -22.29 21.93
CA LEU A 4 56.83 -21.37 21.20
C LEU A 4 57.05 -20.06 21.97
N GLU A 5 56.06 -19.55 22.66
CA GLU A 5 56.12 -18.30 23.38
C GLU A 5 56.95 -18.41 24.66
N PHE A 6 56.97 -19.57 25.33
CA PHE A 6 57.69 -19.79 26.57
C PHE A 6 59.06 -20.46 26.45
N VAL A 7 59.40 -21.02 25.27
CA VAL A 7 60.70 -21.69 24.99
C VAL A 7 61.69 -20.74 24.28
N THR A 8 61.17 -19.68 23.61
CA THR A 8 61.99 -18.73 22.86
C THR A 8 62.46 -17.55 23.72
N PRO A 9 63.64 -16.93 23.42
CA PRO A 9 64.12 -15.75 24.12
C PRO A 9 63.09 -14.61 24.14
N VAL A 10 63.05 -13.82 25.23
CA VAL A 10 62.13 -12.75 25.53
C VAL A 10 62.04 -11.66 24.44
N ASP A 11 63.10 -11.51 23.66
CA ASP A 11 63.18 -10.54 22.55
C ASP A 11 62.24 -10.89 21.35
N TYR A 12 61.73 -12.12 21.25
CA TYR A 12 60.80 -12.53 20.20
C TYR A 12 59.36 -12.41 20.66
N VAL A 13 58.51 -11.72 19.85
CA VAL A 13 57.11 -11.48 20.16
C VAL A 13 56.24 -12.43 19.34
N PHE A 14 55.89 -13.57 19.92
CA PHE A 14 54.98 -14.54 19.30
C PHE A 14 53.47 -14.27 19.60
N GLY A 15 53.19 -13.25 20.44
CA GLY A 15 51.84 -12.85 20.81
C GLY A 15 50.91 -12.57 19.63
N TYR A 16 51.46 -12.11 18.50
CA TYR A 16 50.65 -11.90 17.25
C TYR A 16 50.03 -13.18 16.71
N LEU A 17 50.55 -14.36 17.01
CA LEU A 17 49.96 -15.62 16.57
C LEU A 17 48.62 -15.92 17.22
N TYR A 18 48.27 -15.27 18.34
CA TYR A 18 46.97 -15.38 18.97
C TYR A 18 45.84 -14.68 18.19
N THR A 19 46.15 -13.88 17.19
CA THR A 19 45.15 -13.29 16.29
C THR A 19 44.29 -14.35 15.57
N GLY A 20 44.92 -15.48 15.18
CA GLY A 20 44.22 -16.60 14.54
C GLY A 20 43.10 -17.20 15.42
N PRO A 21 43.41 -17.69 16.61
CA PRO A 21 42.40 -18.15 17.59
C PRO A 21 41.33 -17.11 17.92
N ILE A 22 41.68 -15.83 18.05
CA ILE A 22 40.72 -14.76 18.33
C ILE A 22 39.74 -14.59 17.15
N LEU A 23 40.23 -14.56 15.89
CA LEU A 23 39.40 -14.46 14.71
C LEU A 23 38.50 -15.68 14.50
N ILE A 24 39.01 -16.90 14.75
CA ILE A 24 38.21 -18.13 14.70
C ILE A 24 37.12 -18.10 15.77
N SER A 25 37.46 -17.64 16.99
CA SER A 25 36.48 -17.48 18.06
C SER A 25 35.42 -16.46 17.71
N ALA A 26 35.78 -15.34 17.11
CA ALA A 26 34.89 -14.29 16.69
C ALA A 26 33.91 -14.78 15.59
N SER A 27 34.41 -15.57 14.63
CA SER A 27 33.60 -16.03 13.49
C SER A 27 32.69 -17.23 13.80
N ARG A 28 33.06 -18.08 14.81
CA ARG A 28 32.36 -19.35 15.06
C ARG A 28 31.68 -19.51 16.40
N LEU A 29 32.27 -18.90 17.45
CA LEU A 29 31.88 -19.17 18.85
C LEU A 29 31.10 -18.02 19.51
N GLY A 30 31.07 -16.86 18.86
CA GLY A 30 30.31 -15.70 19.29
C GLY A 30 30.99 -14.85 20.37
N ARG A 31 30.34 -13.77 20.76
CA ARG A 31 30.88 -12.64 21.54
C ARG A 31 31.56 -13.03 22.86
N LYS A 32 30.95 -13.95 23.64
CA LYS A 32 31.51 -14.36 24.93
C LYS A 32 32.82 -15.11 24.74
N ALA A 33 32.89 -16.02 23.79
CA ALA A 33 34.10 -16.77 23.50
C ALA A 33 35.19 -15.88 22.95
N THR A 34 34.89 -14.92 22.07
CA THR A 34 35.87 -13.92 21.58
C THR A 34 36.43 -13.08 22.70
N PHE A 35 35.59 -12.65 23.64
CA PHE A 35 36.05 -11.91 24.80
C PHE A 35 37.02 -12.72 25.67
N TYR A 36 36.69 -13.98 26.02
CA TYR A 36 37.55 -14.83 26.84
C TYR A 36 38.84 -15.23 26.12
N THR A 37 38.79 -15.52 24.82
CA THR A 37 40.02 -15.84 24.04
C THR A 37 40.92 -14.62 23.90
N THR A 38 40.36 -13.42 23.70
CA THR A 38 41.14 -12.18 23.67
C THR A 38 41.77 -11.90 25.02
N LEU A 39 41.01 -12.03 26.11
CA LEU A 39 41.50 -11.82 27.47
C LEU A 39 42.62 -12.81 27.82
N ALA A 40 42.47 -14.09 27.48
CA ALA A 40 43.48 -15.10 27.67
C ALA A 40 44.74 -14.83 26.85
N ALA A 41 44.58 -14.44 25.57
CA ALA A 41 45.72 -14.10 24.69
C ALA A 41 46.52 -12.90 25.22
N VAL A 42 45.85 -11.85 25.66
CA VAL A 42 46.49 -10.67 26.27
C VAL A 42 47.17 -11.03 27.58
N GLY A 43 46.48 -11.81 28.42
CA GLY A 43 47.06 -12.28 29.70
C GLY A 43 48.34 -13.10 29.50
N LEU A 44 48.35 -14.03 28.55
CA LEU A 44 49.52 -14.85 28.21
C LEU A 44 50.66 -13.98 27.66
N THR A 45 50.38 -13.02 26.78
CA THR A 45 51.39 -12.10 26.21
C THR A 45 52.02 -11.24 27.28
N ILE A 46 51.28 -10.81 28.31
CA ILE A 46 51.82 -10.03 29.45
C ILE A 46 52.52 -10.94 30.43
N LEU A 47 51.99 -12.15 30.72
CA LEU A 47 52.58 -13.09 31.67
C LEU A 47 53.99 -13.52 31.26
N ASN A 48 54.24 -13.66 29.96
CA ASN A 48 55.56 -13.96 29.40
C ASN A 48 56.62 -12.86 29.68
N LEU A 49 56.23 -11.67 30.14
CA LEU A 49 57.19 -10.63 30.59
C LEU A 49 57.78 -10.94 31.94
N TRP A 50 57.12 -11.79 32.74
CA TRP A 50 57.53 -12.06 34.17
C TRP A 50 58.16 -13.44 34.39
N LEU A 51 58.03 -14.37 33.44
CA LEU A 51 58.46 -15.75 33.61
C LEU A 51 59.92 -16.12 33.24
N PRO A 52 60.59 -15.47 32.33
CA PRO A 52 62.02 -15.75 32.14
C PRO A 52 62.86 -14.96 33.10
N GLY A 53 63.50 -15.73 34.02
CA GLY A 53 64.40 -15.22 35.10
C GLY A 53 65.53 -14.33 34.66
N ASP A 54 66.10 -13.63 35.64
CA ASP A 54 67.38 -12.99 35.76
C ASP A 54 67.84 -11.86 34.83
N GLU A 55 67.19 -11.61 33.65
CA GLU A 55 67.53 -10.44 32.85
C GLU A 55 66.41 -9.37 32.93
N ILE A 56 66.81 -8.15 33.30
CA ILE A 56 65.92 -6.98 33.32
C ILE A 56 65.39 -6.76 31.87
N ALA A 57 64.13 -6.92 31.67
CA ALA A 57 63.48 -6.72 30.34
C ALA A 57 63.82 -5.34 29.77
N LYS A 58 64.38 -5.29 28.56
CA LYS A 58 64.73 -4.05 27.87
C LYS A 58 63.46 -3.23 27.62
N ALA A 59 63.56 -1.91 27.65
CA ALA A 59 62.42 -1.01 27.39
C ALA A 59 61.73 -1.29 26.02
N SER A 60 62.50 -1.74 25.01
CA SER A 60 62.02 -2.16 23.71
C SER A 60 61.11 -3.39 23.76
N THR A 61 61.41 -4.36 24.61
CA THR A 61 60.65 -5.60 24.81
C THR A 61 59.35 -5.30 25.50
N ILE A 62 59.33 -4.43 26.52
CA ILE A 62 58.09 -3.97 27.17
C ILE A 62 57.17 -3.24 26.17
N ALA A 63 57.72 -2.31 25.39
CA ALA A 63 56.95 -1.58 24.37
C ALA A 63 56.32 -2.52 23.31
N SER A 64 57.10 -3.50 22.82
CA SER A 64 56.62 -4.49 21.84
C SER A 64 55.47 -5.35 22.39
N ARG A 65 55.50 -5.75 23.67
CA ARG A 65 54.44 -6.52 24.32
C ARG A 65 53.18 -5.70 24.53
N ILE A 66 53.30 -4.41 24.87
CA ILE A 66 52.16 -3.51 24.98
C ILE A 66 51.51 -3.33 23.61
N ILE A 67 52.28 -3.12 22.55
CA ILE A 67 51.76 -2.99 21.19
C ILE A 67 51.03 -4.28 20.77
N ALA A 68 51.60 -5.45 21.04
CA ALA A 68 50.97 -6.74 20.75
C ALA A 68 49.67 -6.91 21.52
N ALA A 69 49.62 -6.57 22.82
CA ALA A 69 48.40 -6.63 23.62
C ALA A 69 47.28 -5.70 23.05
N ILE A 70 47.64 -4.48 22.68
CA ILE A 70 46.68 -3.54 22.04
C ILE A 70 46.20 -4.11 20.71
N ALA A 71 47.08 -4.66 19.87
CA ALA A 71 46.69 -5.26 18.59
C ALA A 71 45.76 -6.44 18.78
N LEU A 72 45.92 -7.29 19.79
CA LEU A 72 45.03 -8.40 20.10
C LEU A 72 43.66 -7.91 20.57
N ILE A 73 43.57 -6.87 21.40
CA ILE A 73 42.33 -6.25 21.84
C ILE A 73 41.57 -5.68 20.64
N VAL A 74 42.27 -4.92 19.78
CA VAL A 74 41.68 -4.33 18.56
C VAL A 74 41.16 -5.43 17.63
N THR A 75 41.94 -6.50 17.45
CA THR A 75 41.51 -7.67 16.64
C THR A 75 40.25 -8.32 17.21
N GLY A 76 40.18 -8.50 18.54
CA GLY A 76 38.98 -9.06 19.18
C GLY A 76 37.75 -8.17 18.99
N ILE A 77 37.89 -6.85 19.16
CA ILE A 77 36.81 -5.89 18.99
C ILE A 77 36.35 -5.85 17.52
N LEU A 78 37.27 -5.78 16.58
CA LEU A 78 36.93 -5.74 15.14
C LEU A 78 36.32 -7.05 14.67
N GLY A 79 36.87 -8.18 15.14
CA GLY A 79 36.31 -9.51 14.81
C GLY A 79 34.84 -9.66 15.29
N ASP A 80 34.56 -9.26 16.55
CA ASP A 80 33.20 -9.28 17.09
C ASP A 80 32.27 -8.36 16.32
N ARG A 81 32.69 -7.13 16.03
CA ARG A 81 31.88 -6.19 15.22
C ARG A 81 31.61 -6.71 13.83
N ASN A 82 32.64 -7.23 13.14
CA ASN A 82 32.47 -7.77 11.80
C ASN A 82 31.41 -8.91 11.76
N HIS A 83 31.52 -9.83 12.71
CA HIS A 83 30.55 -10.92 12.84
C HIS A 83 29.12 -10.42 13.12
N GLN A 84 28.97 -9.39 13.98
CA GLN A 84 27.66 -8.77 14.20
C GLN A 84 27.09 -8.10 12.94
N TYR A 85 27.94 -7.42 12.16
CA TYR A 85 27.52 -6.85 10.88
C TYR A 85 27.09 -7.92 9.87
N GLU A 86 27.84 -9.02 9.77
CA GLU A 86 27.46 -10.14 8.88
C GLU A 86 26.09 -10.73 9.25
N ILE A 87 25.82 -10.94 10.53
CA ILE A 87 24.51 -11.43 11.02
C ILE A 87 23.42 -10.40 10.72
N ALA A 88 23.66 -9.12 10.95
CA ALA A 88 22.69 -8.06 10.69
C ALA A 88 22.36 -7.96 9.19
N ILE A 89 23.38 -8.00 8.33
CA ILE A 89 23.21 -7.98 6.87
C ILE A 89 22.43 -9.22 6.40
N ALA A 90 22.80 -10.41 6.86
CA ALA A 90 22.10 -11.65 6.51
C ALA A 90 20.63 -11.62 6.95
N SER A 91 20.35 -11.09 8.14
CA SER A 91 18.98 -10.95 8.64
C SER A 91 18.16 -9.96 7.82
N GLN A 92 18.74 -8.83 7.42
CA GLN A 92 18.11 -7.86 6.54
C GLN A 92 17.84 -8.45 5.15
N GLN A 93 18.80 -9.15 4.56
CA GLN A 93 18.64 -9.80 3.27
C GLN A 93 17.54 -10.86 3.29
N ALA A 94 17.49 -11.70 4.34
CA ALA A 94 16.41 -12.68 4.51
C ALA A 94 15.03 -12.01 4.63
N LYS A 95 14.94 -10.91 5.37
CA LYS A 95 13.70 -10.14 5.49
C LYS A 95 13.28 -9.52 4.15
N LEU A 96 14.21 -8.95 3.40
CA LEU A 96 13.95 -8.40 2.07
C LEU A 96 13.47 -9.47 1.10
N GLN A 97 14.16 -10.61 1.03
CA GLN A 97 13.76 -11.74 0.20
C GLN A 97 12.36 -12.27 0.54
N SER A 98 12.06 -12.37 1.85
CA SER A 98 10.71 -12.78 2.29
C SER A 98 9.64 -11.76 1.85
N GLN A 99 9.92 -10.47 1.92
CA GLN A 99 9.01 -9.42 1.46
C GLN A 99 8.81 -9.47 -0.05
N GLU A 100 9.88 -9.61 -0.83
CA GLU A 100 9.82 -9.75 -2.30
C GLU A 100 9.06 -11.00 -2.72
N GLN A 101 9.30 -12.13 -2.05
CA GLN A 101 8.58 -13.37 -2.32
C GLN A 101 7.08 -13.23 -2.03
N LEU A 102 6.73 -12.60 -0.91
CA LEU A 102 5.34 -12.31 -0.57
C LEU A 102 4.68 -11.37 -1.59
N ALA A 103 5.41 -10.36 -2.07
CA ALA A 103 4.92 -9.44 -3.09
C ALA A 103 4.65 -10.18 -4.41
N ARG A 104 5.58 -11.04 -4.87
CA ARG A 104 5.40 -11.85 -6.09
C ARG A 104 4.23 -12.81 -5.99
N VAL A 105 4.11 -13.55 -4.88
CA VAL A 105 2.96 -14.46 -4.66
C VAL A 105 1.64 -13.68 -4.69
N ARG A 106 1.64 -12.48 -4.17
CA ARG A 106 0.48 -11.60 -4.22
C ARG A 106 0.14 -11.15 -5.63
N GLU A 107 1.11 -10.77 -6.42
CA GLU A 107 0.95 -10.32 -7.81
C GLU A 107 0.45 -11.45 -8.71
N ASP A 108 1.10 -12.62 -8.63
CA ASP A 108 0.69 -13.83 -9.36
C ASP A 108 -0.75 -14.23 -9.01
N PHE A 109 -1.09 -14.18 -7.72
CA PHE A 109 -2.44 -14.48 -7.24
C PHE A 109 -3.47 -13.51 -7.84
N ALA A 110 -3.20 -12.19 -7.80
CA ALA A 110 -4.10 -11.21 -8.38
C ALA A 110 -4.27 -11.39 -9.90
N SER A 111 -3.17 -11.61 -10.63
CA SER A 111 -3.19 -11.81 -12.09
C SER A 111 -3.94 -13.08 -12.48
N THR A 112 -3.65 -14.20 -11.81
CA THR A 112 -4.29 -15.50 -12.08
C THR A 112 -5.76 -15.45 -11.76
N LEU A 113 -6.14 -14.93 -10.60
CA LEU A 113 -7.56 -14.77 -10.24
C LEU A 113 -8.32 -13.87 -11.20
N THR A 114 -7.67 -12.82 -11.74
CA THR A 114 -8.32 -11.94 -12.72
C THR A 114 -8.75 -12.73 -13.93
N HIS A 115 -7.85 -13.48 -14.51
CA HIS A 115 -8.12 -14.26 -15.73
C HIS A 115 -9.12 -15.38 -15.46
N ASP A 116 -8.90 -16.14 -14.39
CA ASP A 116 -9.66 -17.36 -14.09
C ASP A 116 -11.08 -17.08 -13.59
N LEU A 117 -11.34 -15.91 -13.00
CA LEU A 117 -12.69 -15.49 -12.64
C LEU A 117 -13.38 -14.69 -13.75
N LYS A 118 -12.65 -13.87 -14.50
CA LYS A 118 -13.22 -13.04 -15.56
C LYS A 118 -13.72 -13.87 -16.74
N THR A 119 -12.94 -14.85 -17.17
CA THR A 119 -13.26 -15.69 -18.33
C THR A 119 -14.59 -16.44 -18.19
N PRO A 120 -14.87 -17.20 -17.11
CA PRO A 120 -16.15 -17.90 -16.96
C PRO A 120 -17.33 -16.95 -16.76
N LEU A 121 -17.14 -15.80 -16.10
CA LEU A 121 -18.20 -14.80 -15.94
C LEU A 121 -18.58 -14.16 -17.27
N LEU A 122 -17.60 -13.79 -18.10
CA LEU A 122 -17.87 -13.28 -19.45
C LEU A 122 -18.56 -14.32 -20.33
N GLY A 123 -18.09 -15.57 -20.31
CA GLY A 123 -18.73 -16.68 -21.04
C GLY A 123 -20.19 -16.89 -20.62
N ALA A 124 -20.48 -16.83 -19.31
CA ALA A 124 -21.85 -16.92 -18.80
C ALA A 124 -22.71 -15.73 -19.28
N ILE A 125 -22.20 -14.50 -19.21
CA ILE A 125 -22.90 -13.30 -19.67
C ILE A 125 -23.22 -13.38 -21.16
N GLU A 126 -22.24 -13.79 -21.99
CA GLU A 126 -22.43 -13.91 -23.43
C GLU A 126 -23.43 -15.02 -23.79
N THR A 127 -23.38 -16.15 -23.11
CA THR A 127 -24.32 -17.26 -23.30
C THR A 127 -25.76 -16.81 -22.95
N LEU A 128 -25.92 -16.11 -21.80
CA LEU A 128 -27.23 -15.60 -21.39
C LEU A 128 -27.76 -14.54 -22.37
N LYS A 129 -26.92 -13.65 -22.88
CA LYS A 129 -27.30 -12.68 -23.93
C LYS A 129 -27.66 -13.35 -25.24
N ALA A 130 -26.91 -14.38 -25.64
CA ALA A 130 -27.25 -15.15 -26.83
C ALA A 130 -28.62 -15.86 -26.70
N TRP A 131 -28.93 -16.34 -25.49
CA TRP A 131 -30.26 -16.91 -25.20
C TRP A 131 -31.35 -15.84 -25.22
N GLU A 132 -31.13 -14.68 -24.60
CA GLU A 132 -32.03 -13.53 -24.64
C GLU A 132 -32.37 -13.09 -26.07
N GLN A 133 -31.39 -13.18 -27.00
CA GLN A 133 -31.54 -12.89 -28.41
C GLN A 133 -32.21 -14.01 -29.20
N GLY A 134 -32.68 -15.09 -28.54
CA GLY A 134 -33.39 -16.20 -29.18
C GLY A 134 -32.49 -17.18 -29.94
N LYS A 135 -31.15 -17.11 -29.81
CA LYS A 135 -30.23 -18.01 -30.53
C LYS A 135 -30.36 -19.50 -30.16
N PHE A 136 -30.93 -19.78 -28.99
CA PHE A 136 -31.18 -21.15 -28.48
C PHE A 136 -32.66 -21.54 -28.48
N GLY A 137 -33.50 -20.80 -29.16
CA GLY A 137 -34.95 -21.08 -29.27
C GLY A 137 -35.80 -19.92 -28.75
N THR A 138 -37.15 -20.14 -28.75
CA THR A 138 -38.08 -19.11 -28.39
C THR A 138 -38.01 -18.71 -26.92
N VAL A 139 -37.83 -17.41 -26.65
CA VAL A 139 -37.80 -16.85 -25.32
C VAL A 139 -39.17 -16.34 -24.93
N THR A 140 -39.73 -16.88 -23.85
CA THR A 140 -40.98 -16.38 -23.28
C THR A 140 -40.78 -15.12 -22.46
N PRO A 141 -41.79 -14.26 -22.21
CA PRO A 141 -41.65 -13.09 -21.36
C PRO A 141 -41.17 -13.39 -19.94
N THR A 142 -41.48 -14.59 -19.43
CA THR A 142 -40.97 -15.05 -18.13
C THR A 142 -39.45 -15.39 -18.19
N HIS A 143 -39.04 -16.09 -19.25
CA HIS A 143 -37.63 -16.37 -19.47
C HIS A 143 -36.83 -15.09 -19.60
N TYR A 144 -37.35 -14.09 -20.35
CA TYR A 144 -36.67 -12.80 -20.53
C TYR A 144 -36.34 -12.12 -19.20
N LYS A 145 -37.32 -12.04 -18.28
CA LYS A 145 -37.12 -11.46 -16.94
C LYS A 145 -36.07 -12.20 -16.12
N ILE A 146 -36.02 -13.53 -16.24
CA ILE A 146 -35.05 -14.36 -15.51
C ILE A 146 -33.66 -14.12 -16.10
N LEU A 147 -33.51 -14.16 -17.42
CA LEU A 147 -32.23 -13.95 -18.13
C LEU A 147 -31.64 -12.55 -17.80
N GLU A 148 -32.51 -11.51 -17.89
CA GLU A 148 -32.10 -10.16 -17.53
C GLU A 148 -31.56 -10.05 -16.08
N LYS A 149 -32.21 -10.72 -15.13
CA LYS A 149 -31.78 -10.78 -13.74
C LYS A 149 -30.45 -11.53 -13.59
N MET A 150 -30.27 -12.63 -14.32
CA MET A 150 -29.02 -13.40 -14.31
C MET A 150 -27.88 -12.61 -14.94
N ILE A 151 -28.09 -11.97 -16.09
CA ILE A 151 -27.11 -11.10 -16.75
C ILE A 151 -26.64 -9.99 -15.79
N ARG A 152 -27.57 -9.27 -15.18
CA ARG A 152 -27.25 -8.22 -14.19
C ARG A 152 -26.46 -8.75 -13.00
N SER A 153 -26.80 -9.94 -12.51
CA SER A 153 -26.08 -10.57 -11.39
C SER A 153 -24.63 -10.89 -11.76
N HIS A 154 -24.40 -11.49 -12.93
CA HIS A 154 -23.05 -11.82 -13.39
C HIS A 154 -22.23 -10.56 -13.71
N GLN A 155 -22.83 -9.54 -14.31
CA GLN A 155 -22.19 -8.25 -14.54
C GLN A 155 -21.78 -7.58 -13.22
N SER A 156 -22.66 -7.62 -12.20
CA SER A 156 -22.32 -7.09 -10.87
C SER A 156 -21.16 -7.85 -10.21
N THR A 157 -21.12 -9.17 -10.36
CA THR A 157 -20.05 -10.02 -9.86
C THR A 157 -18.73 -9.72 -10.60
N LEU A 158 -18.77 -9.56 -11.92
CA LEU A 158 -17.61 -9.20 -12.72
C LEU A 158 -17.04 -7.85 -12.29
N GLN A 159 -17.90 -6.85 -12.11
CA GLN A 159 -17.51 -5.53 -11.63
C GLN A 159 -16.87 -5.57 -10.22
N LEU A 160 -17.40 -6.43 -9.34
CA LEU A 160 -16.83 -6.64 -8.02
C LEU A 160 -15.42 -7.23 -8.09
N VAL A 161 -15.22 -8.25 -8.93
CA VAL A 161 -13.92 -8.88 -9.17
C VAL A 161 -12.93 -7.84 -9.72
N GLU A 162 -13.30 -7.08 -10.74
CA GLU A 162 -12.47 -6.04 -11.33
C GLU A 162 -12.08 -4.96 -10.31
N THR A 163 -13.04 -4.49 -9.50
CA THR A 163 -12.78 -3.50 -8.45
C THR A 163 -11.84 -4.04 -7.37
N LEU A 164 -12.02 -5.32 -6.97
CA LEU A 164 -11.16 -5.96 -5.98
C LEU A 164 -9.71 -6.04 -6.47
N LEU A 165 -9.53 -6.36 -7.75
CA LEU A 165 -8.20 -6.45 -8.36
C LEU A 165 -7.54 -5.09 -8.52
N ASP A 166 -8.31 -4.05 -8.92
CA ASP A 166 -7.82 -2.68 -8.98
C ASP A 166 -7.34 -2.21 -7.59
N VAL A 167 -8.14 -2.45 -6.54
CA VAL A 167 -7.75 -2.14 -5.16
C VAL A 167 -6.47 -2.87 -4.78
N TYR A 168 -6.37 -4.15 -5.16
CA TYR A 168 -5.21 -4.96 -4.83
C TYR A 168 -3.93 -4.49 -5.52
N ARG A 169 -4.01 -4.17 -6.82
CA ARG A 169 -2.88 -3.58 -7.58
C ARG A 169 -2.47 -2.22 -7.02
N ASN A 170 -3.44 -1.35 -6.77
CA ASN A 170 -3.16 -0.02 -6.24
C ASN A 170 -2.46 -0.05 -4.88
N ASP A 171 -2.73 -1.07 -4.05
CA ASP A 171 -2.09 -1.23 -2.75
C ASP A 171 -0.65 -1.76 -2.82
N THR A 172 -0.34 -2.54 -3.85
CA THR A 172 0.98 -3.17 -4.01
C THR A 172 1.93 -2.32 -4.83
N GLU A 173 1.44 -1.71 -5.91
CA GLU A 173 2.24 -1.00 -6.90
C GLU A 173 2.08 0.52 -6.82
N GLY A 174 1.09 0.99 -6.04
CA GLY A 174 0.61 2.36 -6.10
C GLY A 174 -0.24 2.62 -7.36
N LEU A 175 -1.10 3.62 -7.27
CA LEU A 175 -1.94 4.01 -8.41
C LEU A 175 -1.10 4.76 -9.45
N GLN A 176 -0.88 4.15 -10.61
CA GLN A 176 -0.22 4.79 -11.75
C GLN A 176 -1.22 5.71 -12.45
N LEU A 177 -0.97 7.03 -12.43
CA LEU A 177 -1.86 8.03 -13.02
C LEU A 177 -1.31 8.54 -14.35
N GLN A 178 -2.19 8.65 -15.35
CA GLN A 178 -1.93 9.37 -16.60
C GLN A 178 -2.42 10.81 -16.45
N LEU A 179 -1.59 11.65 -15.84
CA LEU A 179 -1.96 13.03 -15.53
C LEU A 179 -1.98 13.90 -16.78
N ALA A 180 -3.11 14.57 -17.03
CA ALA A 180 -3.31 15.56 -18.07
C ALA A 180 -4.21 16.72 -17.53
N PRO A 181 -4.20 17.90 -18.16
CA PRO A 181 -5.20 18.92 -17.85
C PRO A 181 -6.61 18.42 -18.18
N VAL A 182 -7.48 18.34 -17.18
CA VAL A 182 -8.86 17.86 -17.33
C VAL A 182 -9.85 18.81 -16.66
N ASP A 183 -11.03 18.97 -17.25
CA ASP A 183 -12.15 19.72 -16.68
C ASP A 183 -13.07 18.79 -15.90
N LEU A 184 -13.12 18.94 -14.59
CA LEU A 184 -13.95 18.14 -13.68
C LEU A 184 -15.44 18.21 -14.03
N VAL A 185 -15.91 19.34 -14.53
CA VAL A 185 -17.31 19.52 -14.91
C VAL A 185 -17.67 18.62 -16.10
N THR A 186 -16.79 18.56 -17.10
CA THR A 186 -16.97 17.69 -18.27
C THR A 186 -16.97 16.22 -17.88
N ILE A 187 -16.06 15.80 -16.98
CA ILE A 187 -16.02 14.42 -16.48
C ILE A 187 -17.30 14.08 -15.71
N ALA A 188 -17.78 14.96 -14.84
CA ALA A 188 -19.02 14.76 -14.10
C ALA A 188 -20.24 14.65 -15.02
N GLN A 189 -20.31 15.48 -16.05
CA GLN A 189 -21.41 15.43 -17.04
C GLN A 189 -21.43 14.07 -17.77
N ALA A 190 -20.27 13.56 -18.18
CA ALA A 190 -20.15 12.24 -18.79
C ALA A 190 -20.57 11.11 -17.82
N ALA A 191 -20.18 11.19 -16.55
CA ALA A 191 -20.57 10.23 -15.53
C ALA A 191 -22.09 10.28 -15.27
N ILE A 192 -22.70 11.47 -15.20
CA ILE A 192 -24.16 11.62 -15.06
C ILE A 192 -24.88 11.02 -16.25
N ALA A 193 -24.43 11.29 -17.48
CA ALA A 193 -25.04 10.73 -18.68
C ALA A 193 -25.04 9.20 -18.66
N SER A 194 -23.96 8.57 -18.19
CA SER A 194 -23.86 7.09 -18.08
C SER A 194 -24.79 6.50 -17.02
N LEU A 195 -25.26 7.28 -16.06
CA LEU A 195 -26.10 6.84 -14.95
C LEU A 195 -27.58 7.23 -15.11
N THR A 196 -27.96 7.82 -16.24
CA THR A 196 -29.33 8.31 -16.49
C THR A 196 -30.38 7.20 -16.34
N ASP A 197 -30.13 6.01 -16.92
CA ASP A 197 -31.05 4.87 -16.83
C ASP A 197 -31.18 4.34 -15.41
N LEU A 198 -30.07 4.28 -14.67
CA LEU A 198 -30.08 3.88 -13.26
C LEU A 198 -30.89 4.87 -12.43
N ALA A 199 -30.65 6.16 -12.60
CA ALA A 199 -31.39 7.22 -11.90
C ALA A 199 -32.89 7.18 -12.23
N ALA A 200 -33.22 7.02 -13.50
CA ALA A 200 -34.66 6.86 -13.94
C ALA A 200 -35.32 5.64 -13.32
N SER A 201 -34.66 4.48 -13.31
CA SER A 201 -35.17 3.25 -12.70
C SER A 201 -35.44 3.37 -11.20
N ARG A 202 -34.67 4.23 -10.52
CA ARG A 202 -34.78 4.55 -9.08
C ARG A 202 -35.68 5.77 -8.81
N GLN A 203 -36.11 6.47 -9.86
CA GLN A 203 -36.87 7.73 -9.78
C GLN A 203 -36.09 8.80 -9.00
N VAL A 204 -34.77 8.93 -9.24
CA VAL A 204 -33.89 9.92 -8.63
C VAL A 204 -33.48 10.94 -9.68
N TYR A 205 -33.55 12.22 -9.35
CA TYR A 205 -33.13 13.31 -10.23
C TYR A 205 -31.67 13.70 -9.94
N ILE A 206 -30.87 13.87 -10.99
CA ILE A 206 -29.48 14.34 -10.86
C ILE A 206 -29.40 15.76 -11.39
N SER A 207 -28.75 16.67 -10.67
CA SER A 207 -28.51 18.06 -11.09
C SER A 207 -27.08 18.48 -10.86
N LEU A 208 -26.64 19.46 -11.65
CA LEU A 208 -25.35 20.14 -11.50
C LEU A 208 -25.59 21.58 -10.99
N GLY A 209 -24.75 22.02 -10.06
CA GLY A 209 -24.70 23.38 -9.53
C GLY A 209 -23.27 23.93 -9.54
N TYR A 210 -23.14 25.25 -9.53
CA TYR A 210 -21.85 25.93 -9.63
C TYR A 210 -21.62 26.92 -8.44
N GLY A 211 -21.93 26.47 -7.21
CA GLY A 211 -21.83 27.30 -6.00
C GLY A 211 -22.73 28.53 -6.09
N ASP A 212 -22.18 29.72 -5.83
CA ASP A 212 -22.90 30.98 -5.88
C ASP A 212 -23.07 31.56 -7.32
N SER A 213 -22.70 30.81 -8.36
CA SER A 213 -22.74 31.24 -9.75
C SER A 213 -23.74 30.43 -10.54
N ASP A 214 -24.61 31.10 -11.30
CA ASP A 214 -25.52 30.43 -12.26
C ASP A 214 -24.79 30.04 -13.55
N PHE A 215 -23.54 30.41 -13.71
CA PHE A 215 -22.77 30.15 -14.95
C PHE A 215 -21.79 29.01 -14.77
N ARG A 216 -21.74 28.12 -15.78
CA ARG A 216 -20.75 27.07 -15.89
C ARG A 216 -19.34 27.68 -15.90
N ARG A 217 -18.50 27.28 -14.95
CA ARG A 217 -17.06 27.52 -14.95
C ARG A 217 -16.34 26.20 -15.16
N ALA A 218 -15.36 26.18 -16.06
CA ALA A 218 -14.47 25.04 -16.18
C ALA A 218 -13.61 24.94 -14.93
N MET A 219 -13.46 23.70 -14.41
CA MET A 219 -12.71 23.39 -13.19
C MET A 219 -11.51 22.53 -13.56
N TRP A 220 -10.43 23.20 -13.99
CA TRP A 220 -9.24 22.52 -14.48
C TRP A 220 -8.36 22.00 -13.35
N VAL A 221 -7.97 20.74 -13.46
CA VAL A 221 -7.02 20.06 -12.56
C VAL A 221 -6.02 19.25 -13.38
N GLN A 222 -4.85 18.99 -12.82
CA GLN A 222 -3.94 18.00 -13.37
C GLN A 222 -4.38 16.61 -12.88
N GLY A 223 -5.02 15.84 -13.77
CA GLY A 223 -5.65 14.58 -13.35
C GLY A 223 -5.76 13.53 -14.46
N ASP A 224 -6.04 12.31 -14.04
CA ASP A 224 -6.37 11.17 -14.89
C ASP A 224 -7.89 11.14 -15.10
N ALA A 225 -8.33 11.42 -16.33
CA ALA A 225 -9.75 11.51 -16.66
C ALA A 225 -10.52 10.22 -16.37
N LEU A 226 -9.90 9.05 -16.61
CA LEU A 226 -10.54 7.76 -16.39
C LEU A 226 -10.73 7.48 -14.90
N GLN A 227 -9.70 7.76 -14.10
CA GLN A 227 -9.77 7.55 -12.65
C GLN A 227 -10.73 8.55 -11.99
N LEU A 228 -10.74 9.80 -12.42
CA LEU A 228 -11.69 10.81 -11.93
C LEU A 228 -13.14 10.51 -12.35
N ALA A 229 -13.36 9.96 -13.56
CA ALA A 229 -14.68 9.47 -13.95
C ALA A 229 -15.18 8.33 -13.03
N ARG A 230 -14.29 7.43 -12.58
CA ARG A 230 -14.61 6.41 -11.58
C ARG A 230 -15.02 7.02 -10.24
N VAL A 231 -14.34 8.10 -9.79
CA VAL A 231 -14.73 8.84 -8.57
C VAL A 231 -16.16 9.33 -8.69
N PHE A 232 -16.50 10.06 -9.76
CA PHE A 232 -17.87 10.55 -9.97
C PHE A 232 -18.89 9.43 -10.06
N THR A 233 -18.61 8.40 -10.84
CA THR A 233 -19.50 7.25 -10.99
C THR A 233 -19.78 6.57 -9.64
N ASN A 234 -18.76 6.37 -8.81
CA ASN A 234 -18.89 5.78 -7.48
C ASN A 234 -19.75 6.65 -6.55
N LEU A 235 -19.45 7.95 -6.47
CA LEU A 235 -20.17 8.86 -5.59
C LEU A 235 -21.63 9.05 -6.04
N LEU A 236 -21.87 9.20 -7.35
CA LEU A 236 -23.21 9.33 -7.92
C LEU A 236 -24.03 8.04 -7.74
N THR A 237 -23.45 6.88 -7.99
CA THR A 237 -24.12 5.58 -7.78
C THR A 237 -24.50 5.39 -6.32
N ASN A 238 -23.64 5.77 -5.39
CA ASN A 238 -23.95 5.77 -3.96
C ASN A 238 -25.11 6.72 -3.66
N GLY A 239 -25.06 7.96 -4.13
CA GLY A 239 -26.14 8.92 -3.96
C GLY A 239 -27.49 8.42 -4.50
N ILE A 240 -27.50 7.84 -5.70
CA ILE A 240 -28.72 7.26 -6.31
C ILE A 240 -29.25 6.09 -5.48
N ASN A 241 -28.37 5.17 -5.04
CA ASN A 241 -28.78 3.98 -4.31
C ASN A 241 -29.30 4.28 -2.90
N HIS A 242 -28.79 5.31 -2.25
CA HIS A 242 -29.20 5.71 -0.90
C HIS A 242 -30.31 6.76 -0.88
N SER A 243 -30.60 7.41 -2.01
CA SER A 243 -31.72 8.34 -2.15
C SER A 243 -33.06 7.62 -2.11
N ARG A 244 -34.10 8.31 -1.61
CA ARG A 244 -35.49 7.83 -1.69
C ARG A 244 -36.02 8.00 -3.12
N ARG A 245 -37.06 7.26 -3.47
CA ARG A 245 -37.80 7.48 -4.72
C ARG A 245 -38.31 8.92 -4.75
N GLY A 246 -38.17 9.61 -5.88
CA GLY A 246 -38.43 11.05 -6.00
C GLY A 246 -37.36 11.95 -5.42
N GLY A 247 -36.25 11.37 -4.92
CA GLY A 247 -35.14 12.10 -4.36
C GLY A 247 -34.27 12.80 -5.41
N LYS A 248 -33.28 13.57 -4.91
CA LYS A 248 -32.36 14.35 -5.75
C LYS A 248 -30.92 14.04 -5.32
N VAL A 249 -30.05 13.83 -6.30
CA VAL A 249 -28.59 13.87 -6.15
C VAL A 249 -28.09 15.13 -6.83
N GLU A 250 -27.29 15.92 -6.14
CA GLU A 250 -26.76 17.17 -6.64
C GLU A 250 -25.25 17.18 -6.61
N VAL A 251 -24.62 17.56 -7.73
CA VAL A 251 -23.19 17.77 -7.80
C VAL A 251 -22.93 19.25 -7.86
N VAL A 252 -22.24 19.79 -6.87
CA VAL A 252 -21.92 21.22 -6.77
C VAL A 252 -20.42 21.41 -6.89
N PHE A 253 -20.02 22.33 -7.75
CA PHE A 253 -18.65 22.74 -7.99
C PHE A 253 -18.38 24.09 -7.36
N GLU A 254 -17.31 24.20 -6.57
CA GLU A 254 -16.87 25.46 -5.96
C GLU A 254 -15.38 25.66 -6.26
N SER A 255 -15.05 26.82 -6.82
CA SER A 255 -13.65 27.20 -7.05
C SER A 255 -13.13 27.94 -5.81
N GLN A 256 -12.10 27.38 -5.21
CA GLN A 256 -11.29 28.03 -4.17
C GLN A 256 -9.94 28.41 -4.79
N ALA A 257 -9.23 29.39 -4.20
CA ALA A 257 -8.02 29.95 -4.85
C ALA A 257 -7.00 28.89 -5.31
N GLU A 258 -6.79 27.84 -4.51
CA GLU A 258 -5.79 26.80 -4.80
C GLU A 258 -6.41 25.43 -5.09
N TYR A 259 -7.73 25.28 -4.94
CA TYR A 259 -8.42 23.99 -5.02
C TYR A 259 -9.72 24.08 -5.80
N CYS A 260 -10.02 23.02 -6.52
CA CYS A 260 -11.35 22.73 -7.03
C CYS A 260 -12.06 21.85 -6.02
N LEU A 261 -13.15 22.34 -5.43
CA LEU A 261 -13.98 21.61 -4.47
C LEU A 261 -15.22 21.08 -5.19
N VAL A 262 -15.47 19.78 -5.03
CA VAL A 262 -16.65 19.10 -5.55
C VAL A 262 -17.43 18.53 -4.39
N LYS A 263 -18.73 18.77 -4.39
CA LYS A 263 -19.70 18.29 -3.40
C LYS A 263 -20.74 17.42 -4.09
N VAL A 264 -20.96 16.21 -3.62
CA VAL A 264 -22.06 15.33 -4.07
C VAL A 264 -23.02 15.16 -2.91
N LEU A 265 -24.24 15.69 -3.08
CA LEU A 265 -25.28 15.73 -2.06
C LEU A 265 -26.40 14.77 -2.45
N ASP A 266 -26.88 13.99 -1.50
CA ASP A 266 -28.07 13.15 -1.66
C ASP A 266 -29.17 13.51 -0.64
N ASN A 267 -30.37 12.99 -0.85
CA ASN A 267 -31.53 13.14 0.03
C ASN A 267 -31.87 11.82 0.74
N GLY A 268 -30.85 11.00 1.02
CA GLY A 268 -31.00 9.71 1.67
C GLY A 268 -31.21 9.81 3.17
N LEU A 269 -30.96 8.71 3.86
CA LEU A 269 -31.08 8.63 5.32
C LEU A 269 -29.95 9.38 6.05
N GLY A 270 -28.89 9.74 5.34
CA GLY A 270 -27.65 10.26 5.93
C GLY A 270 -26.75 9.15 6.49
N ILE A 271 -25.72 9.56 7.21
CA ILE A 271 -24.65 8.69 7.71
C ILE A 271 -24.65 8.79 9.23
N THR A 272 -24.65 7.67 9.95
CA THR A 272 -24.58 7.72 11.42
C THR A 272 -23.18 8.12 11.90
N ALA A 273 -23.08 8.71 13.08
CA ALA A 273 -21.79 9.11 13.67
C ALA A 273 -20.82 7.91 13.81
N ALA A 274 -21.35 6.70 14.04
CA ALA A 274 -20.56 5.48 14.11
C ALA A 274 -20.02 5.02 12.73
N GLN A 275 -20.69 5.37 11.63
CA GLN A 275 -20.29 5.01 10.28
C GLN A 275 -19.23 5.94 9.69
N LEU A 276 -19.30 7.24 10.01
CA LEU A 276 -18.44 8.29 9.42
C LEU A 276 -16.94 7.95 9.42
N PRO A 277 -16.34 7.45 10.52
CA PRO A 277 -14.90 7.13 10.54
C PRO A 277 -14.49 6.01 9.60
N HIS A 278 -15.42 5.07 9.32
CA HIS A 278 -15.15 3.81 8.62
C HIS A 278 -15.58 3.81 7.14
N LEU A 279 -16.26 4.87 6.66
CA LEU A 279 -16.84 4.92 5.31
C LEU A 279 -15.86 4.63 4.18
N PHE A 280 -14.60 5.01 4.37
CA PHE A 280 -13.54 4.86 3.38
C PHE A 280 -12.63 3.66 3.67
N GLU A 281 -13.03 2.76 4.59
CA GLU A 281 -12.32 1.50 4.85
C GLU A 281 -12.72 0.42 3.84
N ARG A 282 -11.85 -0.55 3.64
CA ARG A 282 -12.14 -1.69 2.74
C ARG A 282 -13.28 -2.54 3.28
N PHE A 283 -14.15 -2.97 2.36
CA PHE A 283 -15.27 -3.86 2.66
C PHE A 283 -16.26 -3.30 3.70
N TYR A 284 -16.12 -2.03 4.06
CA TYR A 284 -17.05 -1.43 5.00
C TYR A 284 -18.41 -1.23 4.34
N GLN A 285 -19.43 -1.77 4.97
CA GLN A 285 -20.85 -1.63 4.59
C GLN A 285 -21.61 -1.20 5.84
N GLY A 286 -22.33 -0.09 5.77
CA GLY A 286 -23.17 0.36 6.87
C GLY A 286 -24.28 -0.66 7.17
N HIS A 287 -24.70 -0.75 8.44
CA HIS A 287 -25.66 -1.75 8.93
C HIS A 287 -27.11 -1.53 8.47
N SER A 288 -27.37 -0.53 7.66
CA SER A 288 -28.73 -0.21 7.20
C SER A 288 -29.02 -0.76 5.82
N ASP A 289 -29.93 -1.70 5.80
CA ASP A 289 -30.69 -2.25 4.66
C ASP A 289 -30.04 -3.28 3.73
N ARG A 290 -30.59 -4.46 3.82
CA ARG A 290 -30.42 -5.60 2.88
C ARG A 290 -30.65 -5.26 1.39
N GLN A 291 -30.92 -4.01 1.03
CA GLN A 291 -31.24 -3.58 -0.35
C GLN A 291 -30.11 -2.80 -1.05
N ALA A 292 -29.19 -2.16 -0.33
CA ALA A 292 -28.03 -1.48 -0.93
C ALA A 292 -26.82 -2.43 -0.94
N LYS A 293 -26.84 -3.39 -1.88
CA LYS A 293 -25.71 -4.32 -2.09
C LYS A 293 -24.55 -3.60 -2.79
N GLY A 294 -23.70 -2.93 -2.02
CA GLY A 294 -22.40 -2.46 -2.50
C GLY A 294 -21.30 -3.42 -2.08
N SER A 295 -20.15 -3.39 -2.74
CA SER A 295 -18.98 -4.21 -2.37
C SER A 295 -18.22 -3.68 -1.13
N GLY A 296 -18.48 -2.44 -0.70
CA GLY A 296 -17.66 -1.75 0.29
C GLY A 296 -16.27 -1.32 -0.22
N LEU A 297 -16.03 -1.44 -1.53
CA LEU A 297 -14.75 -1.09 -2.16
C LEU A 297 -14.80 0.26 -2.89
N GLY A 298 -15.98 0.72 -3.31
CA GLY A 298 -16.11 1.93 -4.12
C GLY A 298 -15.59 3.19 -3.44
N LEU A 299 -15.99 3.45 -2.20
CA LEU A 299 -15.52 4.62 -1.44
C LEU A 299 -14.03 4.50 -1.08
N TYR A 300 -13.54 3.31 -0.74
CA TYR A 300 -12.12 3.07 -0.53
C TYR A 300 -11.30 3.41 -1.79
N LEU A 301 -11.69 2.90 -2.96
CA LEU A 301 -11.05 3.21 -4.24
C LEU A 301 -11.12 4.72 -4.55
N THR A 302 -12.27 5.35 -4.29
CA THR A 302 -12.44 6.79 -4.46
C THR A 302 -11.42 7.58 -3.63
N ARG A 303 -11.21 7.19 -2.36
CA ARG A 303 -10.19 7.80 -1.50
C ARG A 303 -8.78 7.60 -2.04
N GLN A 304 -8.44 6.41 -2.52
CA GLN A 304 -7.13 6.14 -3.14
C GLN A 304 -6.90 7.03 -4.36
N ILE A 305 -7.88 7.13 -5.26
CA ILE A 305 -7.78 7.95 -6.47
C ILE A 305 -7.58 9.42 -6.10
N ILE A 306 -8.41 9.98 -5.24
CA ILE A 306 -8.32 11.38 -4.81
C ILE A 306 -6.97 11.67 -4.12
N SER A 307 -6.51 10.78 -3.24
CA SER A 307 -5.22 10.92 -2.57
C SER A 307 -4.04 10.86 -3.55
N ALA A 308 -4.08 9.98 -4.54
CA ALA A 308 -3.05 9.89 -5.59
C ALA A 308 -2.98 11.15 -6.47
N HIS A 309 -4.10 11.89 -6.61
CA HIS A 309 -4.15 13.19 -7.27
C HIS A 309 -3.75 14.37 -6.34
N GLY A 310 -3.22 14.10 -5.14
CA GLY A 310 -2.85 15.13 -4.17
C GLY A 310 -4.05 15.81 -3.49
N GLY A 311 -5.22 15.21 -3.59
CA GLY A 311 -6.46 15.72 -3.03
C GLY A 311 -6.85 15.13 -1.67
N THR A 312 -8.01 15.53 -1.19
CA THR A 312 -8.62 15.02 0.05
C THR A 312 -10.10 14.78 -0.18
N ILE A 313 -10.64 13.68 0.38
CA ILE A 313 -12.06 13.36 0.37
C ILE A 313 -12.56 13.15 1.80
N TRP A 314 -13.80 13.60 2.07
CA TRP A 314 -14.49 13.38 3.34
C TRP A 314 -16.01 13.31 3.12
N ALA A 315 -16.73 12.95 4.18
CA ALA A 315 -18.18 12.88 4.16
C ALA A 315 -18.77 13.57 5.41
N GLU A 316 -19.92 14.16 5.23
CA GLU A 316 -20.68 14.86 6.27
C GLU A 316 -22.19 14.55 6.12
N ASN A 317 -22.97 14.87 7.13
CA ASN A 317 -24.43 14.84 7.02
C ASN A 317 -24.96 16.18 6.49
N ARG A 318 -25.94 16.10 5.61
CA ARG A 318 -26.69 17.24 5.13
C ARG A 318 -27.88 17.53 6.05
N LEU A 319 -28.13 18.79 6.36
CA LEU A 319 -29.35 19.22 7.04
C LEU A 319 -30.44 19.56 6.02
N PRO A 320 -31.73 19.22 6.25
CA PRO A 320 -32.23 18.47 7.40
C PRO A 320 -32.04 16.95 7.28
N GLN A 321 -31.72 16.41 6.11
CA GLN A 321 -31.51 14.98 5.87
C GLN A 321 -30.70 14.72 4.61
N GLY A 322 -29.87 13.65 4.61
CA GLY A 322 -29.03 13.20 3.49
C GLY A 322 -27.56 13.14 3.84
N ALA A 323 -26.77 12.68 2.91
CA ALA A 323 -25.33 12.71 3.00
C ALA A 323 -24.71 13.73 2.04
N LEU A 324 -23.53 14.17 2.39
CA LEU A 324 -22.68 15.07 1.63
C LEU A 324 -21.29 14.45 1.53
N PHE A 325 -20.88 14.10 0.32
CA PHE A 325 -19.52 13.66 0.02
C PHE A 325 -18.79 14.82 -0.63
N CYS A 326 -17.64 15.19 -0.07
CA CYS A 326 -16.81 16.28 -0.56
C CYS A 326 -15.44 15.78 -0.94
N PHE A 327 -14.91 16.24 -2.06
CA PHE A 327 -13.50 16.10 -2.35
C PHE A 327 -12.94 17.40 -2.93
N ARG A 328 -11.66 17.64 -2.68
CA ARG A 328 -10.92 18.76 -3.24
C ARG A 328 -9.67 18.27 -3.97
N LEU A 329 -9.35 18.90 -5.09
CA LEU A 329 -8.15 18.65 -5.88
C LEU A 329 -7.41 19.97 -6.09
N PRO A 330 -6.06 19.96 -6.18
CA PRO A 330 -5.31 21.15 -6.54
C PRO A 330 -5.79 21.72 -7.88
N ALA A 331 -6.13 23.01 -7.90
CA ALA A 331 -6.55 23.68 -9.11
C ALA A 331 -5.37 23.87 -10.05
N LEU A 332 -5.58 23.60 -11.33
CA LEU A 332 -4.61 23.98 -12.35
C LEU A 332 -4.71 25.49 -12.59
N SER A 333 -3.67 26.22 -12.22
CA SER A 333 -3.60 27.66 -12.56
C SER A 333 -3.46 27.78 -14.08
N VAL A 334 -4.56 27.98 -14.75
CA VAL A 334 -4.54 28.40 -16.17
C VAL A 334 -4.16 29.88 -16.15
N TYR A 335 -2.89 30.16 -16.35
CA TYR A 335 -2.48 31.52 -16.67
C TYR A 335 -3.17 31.88 -17.96
N THR A 336 -4.20 32.73 -17.90
CA THR A 336 -4.81 33.44 -19.01
C THR A 336 -3.83 34.47 -19.58
#